data_43ef58d65cf9afe68b713cd89ef282bb
#
_entry.id   43ef58d65cf9afe68b713cd89ef282bb
#
_cell.length_a   1.000
_cell.length_b   1.000
_cell.length_c   1.000
_cell.angle_alpha   90.00
_cell.angle_beta   90.00
_cell.angle_gamma   90.00
#
_symmetry.space_group_name_H-M   'P 1'
#
loop_
_entity.id
_entity.type
_entity.pdbx_description
1 polymer ?
#
loop_
_entity_poly.entity_id
_entity_poly.type
_entity_poly.pdbx_seq_one_letter_code
_entity_poly.pdbx_strand_id
1 'polypeptide(L)'
;VGFMACRKEYVRKLPGRIVGETRDTQGRRCFCLTLQAREQHIRREKATSNICSNESLMALYVTVYMSLMGPKGLKEVNDRSYAAAHYLHDELLKTGKFAEVFDKPFLKEFVLKPLMPVERLHIKLHDGGFFAALETEEGYVSFCATERRTKAEIDALVALVKEA
;
A
#
# COMPACT_ATOMS: atom_id res chain seq x y z
N VAL A 1 -5.96 -0.60 -4.58
CA VAL A 1 -5.83 -1.71 -5.54
C VAL A 1 -4.36 -2.01 -5.75
N GLY A 2 -4.02 -3.29 -5.64
CA GLY A 2 -2.69 -3.78 -5.97
C GLY A 2 -2.60 -4.23 -7.43
N PHE A 3 -1.39 -4.35 -7.93
CA PHE A 3 -1.11 -5.03 -9.19
C PHE A 3 0.06 -6.00 -9.00
N MET A 4 0.16 -6.96 -9.91
CA MET A 4 1.22 -7.97 -9.88
C MET A 4 1.90 -8.05 -11.23
N ALA A 5 3.21 -8.08 -11.21
CA ALA A 5 4.05 -8.30 -12.41
C ALA A 5 5.08 -9.39 -12.11
N CYS A 6 5.42 -10.19 -13.13
CA CYS A 6 6.45 -11.21 -12.99
C CYS A 6 7.25 -11.37 -14.28
N ARG A 7 8.40 -12.02 -14.19
CA ARG A 7 9.15 -12.46 -15.37
C ARG A 7 8.35 -13.54 -16.12
N LYS A 8 8.57 -13.65 -17.43
CA LYS A 8 7.87 -14.59 -18.33
C LYS A 8 7.93 -16.05 -17.84
N GLU A 9 9.05 -16.46 -17.27
CA GLU A 9 9.24 -17.81 -16.71
C GLU A 9 8.30 -18.17 -15.56
N TYR A 10 7.79 -17.14 -14.83
CA TYR A 10 6.88 -17.31 -13.69
C TYR A 10 5.40 -17.12 -14.02
N VAL A 11 5.06 -16.81 -15.27
CA VAL A 11 3.67 -16.52 -15.66
C VAL A 11 2.70 -17.64 -15.29
N ARG A 12 3.16 -18.91 -15.34
CA ARG A 12 2.35 -20.06 -14.94
C ARG A 12 2.11 -20.18 -13.43
N LYS A 13 2.87 -19.44 -12.62
CA LYS A 13 2.75 -19.39 -11.15
C LYS A 13 1.87 -18.23 -10.68
N LEU A 14 1.52 -17.29 -11.56
CA LEU A 14 0.61 -16.19 -11.22
C LEU A 14 -0.76 -16.74 -10.82
N PRO A 15 -1.38 -16.21 -9.77
CA PRO A 15 -2.76 -16.54 -9.42
C PRO A 15 -3.76 -15.86 -10.37
N GLY A 16 -5.03 -16.28 -10.29
CA GLY A 16 -6.13 -15.66 -11.02
C GLY A 16 -6.17 -16.02 -12.51
N ARG A 17 -7.04 -15.34 -13.21
CA ARG A 17 -7.28 -15.52 -14.65
C ARG A 17 -6.35 -14.62 -15.43
N ILE A 18 -5.80 -15.14 -16.51
CA ILE A 18 -4.94 -14.39 -17.43
C ILE A 18 -5.62 -14.34 -18.79
N VAL A 19 -5.78 -13.13 -19.30
CA VAL A 19 -6.39 -12.85 -20.60
C VAL A 19 -5.27 -12.54 -21.59
N GLY A 20 -5.26 -13.23 -22.72
CA GLY A 20 -4.35 -13.00 -23.83
C GLY A 20 -5.00 -12.23 -24.96
N GLU A 21 -4.29 -11.30 -25.58
CA GLU A 21 -4.69 -10.67 -26.82
C GLU A 21 -4.47 -11.60 -28.00
N THR A 22 -5.44 -11.66 -28.90
CA THR A 22 -5.41 -12.42 -30.14
C THR A 22 -6.20 -11.72 -31.24
N ARG A 23 -6.37 -12.39 -32.38
CA ARG A 23 -7.23 -11.91 -33.48
C ARG A 23 -8.27 -12.97 -33.82
N ASP A 24 -9.48 -12.51 -34.18
CA ASP A 24 -10.53 -13.39 -34.66
C ASP A 24 -10.27 -13.83 -36.12
N THR A 25 -11.17 -14.63 -36.65
CA THR A 25 -11.09 -15.14 -38.05
C THR A 25 -11.19 -14.05 -39.10
N GLN A 26 -11.62 -12.85 -38.71
CA GLN A 26 -11.71 -11.66 -39.57
C GLN A 26 -10.53 -10.70 -39.39
N GLY A 27 -9.53 -11.09 -38.59
CA GLY A 27 -8.33 -10.29 -38.28
C GLY A 27 -8.54 -9.17 -37.26
N ARG A 28 -9.71 -9.06 -36.62
CA ARG A 28 -10.01 -8.02 -35.62
C ARG A 28 -9.41 -8.40 -34.29
N ARG A 29 -8.93 -7.41 -33.56
CA ARG A 29 -8.39 -7.57 -32.18
C ARG A 29 -9.47 -8.14 -31.28
N CYS A 30 -9.15 -9.22 -30.56
CA CYS A 30 -10.01 -9.82 -29.56
C CYS A 30 -9.18 -10.39 -28.41
N PHE A 31 -9.86 -10.88 -27.37
CA PHE A 31 -9.23 -11.41 -26.17
C PHE A 31 -9.79 -12.78 -25.85
N CYS A 32 -8.93 -13.66 -25.32
CA CYS A 32 -9.33 -14.98 -24.86
C CYS A 32 -8.70 -15.30 -23.51
N LEU A 33 -9.36 -16.17 -22.74
CA LEU A 33 -8.81 -16.71 -21.51
C LEU A 33 -7.66 -17.68 -21.84
N THR A 34 -6.53 -17.45 -21.17
CA THR A 34 -5.35 -18.32 -21.26
C THR A 34 -5.07 -18.96 -19.91
N LEU A 35 -4.28 -20.05 -19.88
CA LEU A 35 -3.87 -20.76 -18.67
C LEU A 35 -5.05 -21.08 -17.74
N GLN A 36 -6.09 -21.67 -18.30
CA GLN A 36 -7.33 -22.03 -17.62
C GLN A 36 -7.15 -23.08 -16.52
N ALA A 37 -8.23 -23.34 -15.76
CA ALA A 37 -8.30 -24.35 -14.71
C ALA A 37 -7.26 -24.15 -13.58
N ARG A 38 -7.15 -22.92 -13.06
CA ARG A 38 -6.20 -22.54 -12.01
C ARG A 38 -6.90 -22.25 -10.67
N GLU A 39 -8.20 -22.12 -10.68
CA GLU A 39 -9.00 -21.71 -9.55
C GLU A 39 -9.14 -22.81 -8.50
N GLN A 40 -9.31 -22.43 -7.25
CA GLN A 40 -9.39 -23.33 -6.12
C GLN A 40 -10.58 -24.32 -6.22
N HIS A 41 -11.73 -23.88 -6.75
CA HIS A 41 -12.90 -24.75 -6.93
C HIS A 41 -12.69 -25.85 -7.97
N ILE A 42 -11.67 -25.72 -8.85
CA ILE A 42 -11.28 -26.74 -9.83
C ILE A 42 -10.10 -27.57 -9.30
N ARG A 43 -9.02 -26.91 -8.87
CA ARG A 43 -7.77 -27.57 -8.48
C ARG A 43 -7.66 -27.89 -6.99
N ARG A 44 -8.62 -27.42 -6.19
CA ARG A 44 -8.70 -27.65 -4.74
C ARG A 44 -7.38 -27.28 -4.06
N GLU A 45 -6.75 -28.19 -3.31
CA GLU A 45 -5.48 -27.99 -2.60
C GLU A 45 -4.27 -27.74 -3.51
N LYS A 46 -4.40 -28.06 -4.80
CA LYS A 46 -3.34 -27.83 -5.80
C LYS A 46 -3.43 -26.45 -6.47
N ALA A 47 -4.38 -25.62 -6.08
CA ALA A 47 -4.51 -24.28 -6.62
C ALA A 47 -3.36 -23.38 -6.13
N THR A 48 -2.89 -22.50 -6.99
CA THR A 48 -1.84 -21.53 -6.65
C THR A 48 -2.33 -20.47 -5.66
N SER A 49 -3.65 -20.23 -5.64
CA SER A 49 -4.29 -19.19 -4.83
C SER A 49 -5.77 -19.49 -4.70
N ASN A 50 -6.43 -18.91 -3.71
CA ASN A 50 -7.88 -18.96 -3.50
C ASN A 50 -8.65 -17.93 -4.35
N ILE A 51 -7.98 -17.17 -5.22
CA ILE A 51 -8.61 -16.21 -6.13
C ILE A 51 -9.43 -16.98 -7.17
N CYS A 52 -10.75 -16.77 -7.14
CA CYS A 52 -11.68 -17.40 -8.08
C CYS A 52 -12.07 -16.49 -9.24
N SER A 53 -12.32 -15.21 -8.93
CA SER A 53 -12.78 -14.22 -9.89
C SER A 53 -11.74 -13.08 -10.03
N ASN A 54 -12.15 -11.98 -10.61
CA ASN A 54 -11.31 -10.79 -10.76
C ASN A 54 -11.92 -9.63 -9.97
N GLU A 55 -11.14 -8.57 -9.84
CA GLU A 55 -11.52 -7.32 -9.18
C GLU A 55 -12.08 -6.30 -10.20
N SER A 56 -13.06 -6.71 -11.01
CA SER A 56 -13.56 -5.88 -12.14
C SER A 56 -14.13 -4.54 -11.69
N LEU A 57 -14.88 -4.51 -10.58
CA LEU A 57 -15.41 -3.27 -10.01
C LEU A 57 -14.27 -2.33 -9.58
N MET A 58 -13.25 -2.86 -8.91
CA MET A 58 -12.09 -2.07 -8.51
C MET A 58 -11.24 -1.64 -9.70
N ALA A 59 -11.16 -2.45 -10.75
CA ALA A 59 -10.49 -2.07 -12.00
C ALA A 59 -11.21 -0.89 -12.67
N LEU A 60 -12.55 -0.88 -12.68
CA LEU A 60 -13.34 0.26 -13.17
C LEU A 60 -13.07 1.51 -12.31
N TYR A 61 -13.09 1.38 -10.98
CA TYR A 61 -12.78 2.48 -10.07
C TYR A 61 -11.40 3.08 -10.36
N VAL A 62 -10.38 2.25 -10.50
CA VAL A 62 -9.02 2.70 -10.82
C VAL A 62 -8.95 3.38 -12.17
N THR A 63 -9.65 2.86 -13.18
CA THR A 63 -9.72 3.47 -14.51
C THR A 63 -10.30 4.88 -14.44
N VAL A 64 -11.40 5.08 -13.73
CA VAL A 64 -12.01 6.39 -13.52
C VAL A 64 -11.06 7.33 -12.77
N TYR A 65 -10.49 6.85 -11.67
CA TYR A 65 -9.52 7.63 -10.86
C TYR A 65 -8.32 8.10 -11.69
N MET A 66 -7.70 7.18 -12.44
CA MET A 66 -6.54 7.51 -13.27
C MET A 66 -6.90 8.48 -14.41
N SER A 67 -8.10 8.34 -14.97
CA SER A 67 -8.60 9.25 -16.02
C SER A 67 -8.83 10.67 -15.50
N LEU A 68 -9.36 10.80 -14.28
CA LEU A 68 -9.60 12.08 -13.64
C LEU A 68 -8.29 12.77 -13.21
N MET A 69 -7.37 12.02 -12.61
CA MET A 69 -6.12 12.56 -12.10
C MET A 69 -5.11 12.88 -13.22
N GLY A 70 -5.08 12.04 -14.24
CA GLY A 70 -4.09 12.10 -15.29
C GLY A 70 -2.64 11.91 -14.80
N PRO A 71 -1.64 11.94 -15.69
CA PRO A 71 -0.25 11.70 -15.31
C PRO A 71 0.29 12.74 -14.31
N LYS A 72 -0.11 14.00 -14.48
CA LYS A 72 0.31 15.11 -13.59
C LYS A 72 -0.26 14.94 -12.19
N GLY A 73 -1.56 14.64 -12.06
CA GLY A 73 -2.21 14.44 -10.77
C GLY A 73 -1.67 13.21 -10.03
N LEU A 74 -1.43 12.10 -10.74
CA LEU A 74 -0.81 10.90 -10.15
C LEU A 74 0.59 11.18 -9.60
N LYS A 75 1.39 11.96 -10.35
CA LYS A 75 2.71 12.37 -9.87
C LYS A 75 2.60 13.26 -8.63
N GLU A 76 1.71 14.25 -8.65
CA GLU A 76 1.51 15.18 -7.53
C GLU A 76 1.06 14.46 -6.25
N VAL A 77 0.13 13.50 -6.35
CA VAL A 77 -0.28 12.65 -5.21
C VAL A 77 0.92 11.93 -4.60
N ASN A 78 1.78 11.40 -5.45
CA ASN A 78 2.97 10.67 -5.00
C ASN A 78 4.01 11.60 -4.34
N ASP A 79 4.29 12.73 -4.97
CA ASP A 79 5.24 13.73 -4.44
C ASP A 79 4.79 14.27 -3.09
N ARG A 80 3.49 14.58 -2.94
CA ARG A 80 2.91 15.04 -1.66
C ARG A 80 2.94 13.96 -0.59
N SER A 81 2.61 12.72 -0.94
CA SER A 81 2.67 11.60 0.01
C SER A 81 4.10 11.37 0.49
N TYR A 82 5.07 11.40 -0.42
CA TYR A 82 6.49 11.31 -0.09
C TYR A 82 6.91 12.42 0.87
N ALA A 83 6.61 13.67 0.53
CA ALA A 83 6.97 14.82 1.37
C ALA A 83 6.33 14.76 2.76
N ALA A 84 5.04 14.38 2.86
CA ALA A 84 4.34 14.26 4.13
C ALA A 84 4.94 13.16 5.02
N ALA A 85 5.24 11.99 4.44
CA ALA A 85 5.81 10.86 5.19
C ALA A 85 7.23 11.17 5.68
N HIS A 86 8.08 11.75 4.84
CA HIS A 86 9.43 12.13 5.24
C HIS A 86 9.42 13.25 6.29
N TYR A 87 8.53 14.23 6.15
CA TYR A 87 8.34 15.25 7.18
C TYR A 87 7.92 14.63 8.53
N LEU A 88 6.93 13.74 8.53
CA LEU A 88 6.50 13.03 9.72
C LEU A 88 7.65 12.22 10.36
N HIS A 89 8.38 11.45 9.55
CA HIS A 89 9.52 10.66 9.98
C HIS A 89 10.57 11.51 10.71
N ASP A 90 11.00 12.60 10.07
CA ASP A 90 12.02 13.49 10.62
C ASP A 90 11.56 14.16 11.91
N GLU A 91 10.31 14.62 11.98
CA GLU A 91 9.76 15.23 13.18
C GLU A 91 9.61 14.22 14.33
N LEU A 92 9.23 12.97 14.05
CA LEU A 92 9.18 11.91 15.06
C LEU A 92 10.56 11.60 15.63
N LEU A 93 11.60 11.49 14.82
CA LEU A 93 12.98 11.28 15.29
C LEU A 93 13.47 12.43 16.16
N LYS A 94 13.14 13.69 15.80
CA LYS A 94 13.50 14.88 16.61
C LYS A 94 12.87 14.87 18.02
N THR A 95 11.80 14.11 18.24
CA THR A 95 11.23 13.98 19.59
C THR A 95 12.13 13.24 20.57
N GLY A 96 13.08 12.45 20.08
CA GLY A 96 13.91 11.55 20.88
C GLY A 96 13.15 10.34 21.44
N LYS A 97 11.90 10.13 21.02
CA LYS A 97 11.04 9.03 21.48
C LYS A 97 11.15 7.80 20.58
N PHE A 98 11.82 7.91 19.44
CA PHE A 98 12.01 6.84 18.46
C PHE A 98 13.46 6.76 18.03
N ALA A 99 13.86 5.55 17.61
CA ALA A 99 15.11 5.29 16.92
C ALA A 99 14.83 4.73 15.51
N GLU A 100 15.71 5.01 14.58
CA GLU A 100 15.66 4.46 13.24
C GLU A 100 15.95 2.95 13.24
N VAL A 101 15.24 2.19 12.42
CA VAL A 101 15.39 0.73 12.30
C VAL A 101 16.11 0.37 11.00
N PHE A 102 15.75 1.03 9.90
CA PHE A 102 16.22 0.70 8.56
C PHE A 102 16.82 1.94 7.87
N ASP A 103 18.08 1.86 7.48
CA ASP A 103 18.71 2.83 6.58
C ASP A 103 18.39 2.47 5.12
N LYS A 104 17.13 2.62 4.74
CA LYS A 104 16.63 2.34 3.39
C LYS A 104 15.63 3.41 2.96
N PRO A 105 15.61 3.78 1.66
CA PRO A 105 14.60 4.69 1.16
C PRO A 105 13.19 4.09 1.29
N PHE A 106 12.24 4.91 1.65
CA PHE A 106 10.82 4.57 1.73
C PHE A 106 9.97 5.61 0.95
N LEU A 107 8.74 5.26 0.61
CA LEU A 107 7.84 6.17 -0.09
C LEU A 107 6.94 6.94 0.87
N LYS A 108 5.98 6.27 1.49
CA LYS A 108 4.95 6.90 2.35
C LYS A 108 4.68 6.12 3.64
N GLU A 109 5.33 4.99 3.80
CA GLU A 109 5.23 4.12 4.97
C GLU A 109 6.63 3.80 5.47
N PHE A 110 6.82 3.90 6.78
CA PHE A 110 8.10 3.67 7.44
C PHE A 110 7.91 3.07 8.83
N VAL A 111 8.96 2.47 9.34
CA VAL A 111 8.96 1.79 10.64
C VAL A 111 10.00 2.42 11.54
N LEU A 112 9.64 2.67 12.80
CA LEU A 112 10.52 3.19 13.83
C LEU A 112 10.51 2.28 15.06
N LYS A 113 11.60 2.26 15.78
CA LYS A 113 11.69 1.60 17.10
C LYS A 113 11.24 2.57 18.18
N PRO A 114 10.14 2.30 18.91
CA PRO A 114 9.73 3.13 20.03
C PRO A 114 10.74 2.99 21.19
N LEU A 115 11.05 4.11 21.84
CA LEU A 115 11.89 4.17 23.04
C LEU A 115 11.05 4.39 24.31
N MET A 116 9.73 4.14 24.20
CA MET A 116 8.73 4.22 25.26
C MET A 116 7.75 3.05 25.14
N PRO A 117 6.93 2.75 26.16
CA PRO A 117 5.88 1.75 26.06
C PRO A 117 4.88 2.09 24.97
N VAL A 118 4.64 1.15 24.03
CA VAL A 118 3.75 1.35 22.87
C VAL A 118 2.30 1.60 23.32
N GLU A 119 1.83 0.92 24.36
CA GLU A 119 0.49 1.12 24.93
C GLU A 119 0.24 2.59 25.33
N ARG A 120 1.24 3.21 25.97
CA ARG A 120 1.15 4.63 26.37
C ARG A 120 1.05 5.54 25.16
N LEU A 121 1.83 5.24 24.12
CA LEU A 121 1.77 5.95 22.85
C LEU A 121 0.38 5.81 22.21
N HIS A 122 -0.16 4.59 22.14
CA HIS A 122 -1.47 4.32 21.55
C HIS A 122 -2.59 5.06 22.29
N ILE A 123 -2.61 5.01 23.63
CA ILE A 123 -3.61 5.74 24.42
C ILE A 123 -3.54 7.24 24.09
N LYS A 124 -2.35 7.83 24.12
CA LYS A 124 -2.17 9.26 23.87
C LYS A 124 -2.60 9.68 22.47
N LEU A 125 -2.24 8.90 21.45
CA LEU A 125 -2.64 9.16 20.07
C LEU A 125 -4.14 8.98 19.87
N HIS A 126 -4.74 7.93 20.43
CA HIS A 126 -6.18 7.68 20.33
C HIS A 126 -7.00 8.79 21.00
N ASP A 127 -6.62 9.22 22.21
CA ASP A 127 -7.27 10.32 22.91
C ASP A 127 -7.16 11.64 22.13
N GLY A 128 -6.08 11.82 21.37
CA GLY A 128 -5.89 12.93 20.45
C GLY A 128 -6.60 12.77 19.10
N GLY A 129 -7.35 11.68 18.88
CA GLY A 129 -8.09 11.41 17.65
C GLY A 129 -7.25 10.84 16.50
N PHE A 130 -6.08 10.26 16.80
CA PHE A 130 -5.19 9.65 15.80
C PHE A 130 -5.18 8.13 15.90
N PHE A 131 -5.38 7.46 14.77
CA PHE A 131 -5.11 6.04 14.62
C PHE A 131 -3.80 5.87 13.87
N ALA A 132 -2.70 5.71 14.62
CA ALA A 132 -1.34 5.68 14.12
C ALA A 132 -0.44 4.78 14.99
N ALA A 133 0.82 4.62 14.61
CA ALA A 133 1.80 3.80 15.31
C ALA A 133 1.40 2.31 15.37
N LEU A 134 1.08 1.72 14.23
CA LEU A 134 0.68 0.31 14.15
C LEU A 134 1.87 -0.59 14.56
N GLU A 135 1.69 -1.38 15.62
CA GLU A 135 2.74 -2.25 16.14
C GLU A 135 3.00 -3.45 15.21
N THR A 136 4.28 -3.77 15.01
CA THR A 136 4.72 -4.96 14.27
C THR A 136 5.03 -6.10 15.23
N GLU A 137 5.16 -7.33 14.71
CA GLU A 137 5.52 -8.52 15.52
C GLU A 137 6.87 -8.38 16.21
N GLU A 138 7.79 -7.57 15.68
CA GLU A 138 9.10 -7.31 16.26
C GLU A 138 9.09 -6.19 17.33
N GLY A 139 7.93 -5.63 17.65
CA GLY A 139 7.78 -4.54 18.61
C GLY A 139 8.22 -3.18 18.09
N TYR A 140 8.27 -3.00 16.77
CA TYR A 140 8.42 -1.70 16.13
C TYR A 140 7.04 -1.08 15.87
N VAL A 141 7.02 0.18 15.45
CA VAL A 141 5.77 0.85 15.07
C VAL A 141 5.86 1.39 13.64
N SER A 142 4.82 1.09 12.87
CA SER A 142 4.68 1.58 11.50
C SER A 142 3.83 2.85 11.47
N PHE A 143 4.27 3.80 10.66
CA PHE A 143 3.55 5.04 10.33
C PHE A 143 3.37 5.17 8.84
N CYS A 144 2.26 5.77 8.42
CA CYS A 144 1.99 6.10 7.03
C CYS A 144 1.39 7.51 6.94
N ALA A 145 1.92 8.30 6.02
CA ALA A 145 1.32 9.59 5.68
C ALA A 145 1.13 9.69 4.16
N THR A 146 -0.05 10.13 3.76
CA THR A 146 -0.40 10.29 2.34
C THR A 146 -0.64 11.77 2.02
N GLU A 147 -0.92 12.06 0.75
CA GLU A 147 -1.27 13.40 0.25
C GLU A 147 -2.44 14.05 0.99
N ARG A 148 -3.22 13.27 1.71
CA ARG A 148 -4.38 13.73 2.47
C ARG A 148 -4.02 14.34 3.82
N ARG A 149 -2.81 14.13 4.28
CA ARG A 149 -2.35 14.68 5.58
C ARG A 149 -1.76 16.05 5.39
N THR A 150 -2.29 16.99 6.15
CA THR A 150 -1.77 18.36 6.20
C THR A 150 -0.59 18.45 7.16
N LYS A 151 0.23 19.49 6.98
CA LYS A 151 1.32 19.77 7.93
C LYS A 151 0.80 19.97 9.35
N ALA A 152 -0.31 20.66 9.51
CA ALA A 152 -0.91 20.93 10.82
C ALA A 152 -1.35 19.64 11.55
N GLU A 153 -1.92 18.68 10.82
CA GLU A 153 -2.27 17.36 11.39
C GLU A 153 -1.01 16.57 11.80
N ILE A 154 0.05 16.62 11.00
CA ILE A 154 1.33 15.99 11.35
C ILE A 154 1.94 16.66 12.59
N ASP A 155 1.97 17.98 12.65
CA ASP A 155 2.49 18.73 13.80
C ASP A 155 1.69 18.40 15.08
N ALA A 156 0.36 18.27 14.98
CA ALA A 156 -0.51 17.88 16.09
C ALA A 156 -0.19 16.46 16.61
N LEU A 157 -0.01 15.50 15.70
CA LEU A 157 0.41 14.13 16.07
C LEU A 157 1.77 14.15 16.79
N VAL A 158 2.74 14.88 16.25
CA VAL A 158 4.08 14.99 16.84
C VAL A 158 4.04 15.64 18.23
N ALA A 159 3.16 16.62 18.43
CA ALA A 159 2.96 17.25 19.75
C ALA A 159 2.47 16.22 20.79
N LEU A 160 1.49 15.38 20.43
CA LEU A 160 1.00 14.31 21.30
C LEU A 160 2.10 13.28 21.63
N VAL A 161 2.93 12.94 20.65
CA VAL A 161 4.07 12.03 20.85
C VAL A 161 5.07 12.61 21.88
N LYS A 162 5.33 13.92 21.83
CA LYS A 162 6.24 14.57 22.80
C LYS A 162 5.74 14.46 24.24
N GLU A 163 4.42 14.43 24.42
CA GLU A 163 3.77 14.30 25.73
C GLU A 163 3.60 12.84 26.19
N ALA A 164 3.75 11.86 25.30
CA ALA A 164 3.69 10.45 25.59
C ALA A 164 4.99 9.96 26.25
#